data_d698d390c382ba9fd08dd3f0175b972e
#
_entry.id   d698d390c382ba9fd08dd3f0175b972e
#
_cell.length_a   1.000
_cell.length_b   1.000
_cell.length_c   1.000
_cell.angle_alpha   90.00
_cell.angle_beta   90.00
_cell.angle_gamma   90.00
#
_symmetry.space_group_name_H-M   'P 1'
#
loop_
_entity.id
_entity.type
_entity.pdbx_description
1 polymer ?
#
loop_
_entity_poly.entity_id
_entity_poly.type
_entity_poly.pdbx_seq_one_letter_code
_entity_poly.pdbx_strand_id
1 'polypeptide(L)'
;KRMAIRLPQPKAYENYYEDIALFALPVEDAADEMQAKITCVNLATTGNVKAAQTVNMDAAGVIRSSYPCYIQYEYEQPFTCRNIEIVLNGNNYQAHRLKVMASDDGVNYRLVKQLVPARQGWQNTDENSTHSIPPTTARFFRFYWTPEGSEPGSEDMDAAKWKPNLKIKELRLHREARLNQWEGKAGLVWRVAQATKEEEVGKQDCYSLSQVINLTEQYTSHSNGKTLTATLPKGKWKLLRMGHTATGHTNATAGGGKGLECDKFNPKTVQKQFDNWFAQAFAKTNPEVARRVLKYMHVDSWECGSQNWNKRFAIEFQKRRGYDLMPYLPLLAGIPMESVEQSEKILRDVRTTISELVVDVFYQVLADCAKEYDCQFSAECVAPTMVSDGLLHYQKVDLPMGEFWLNSPTHDKPNDMLDAISGAHIYGKNIIQAEGFTEVRGTWDEYPAMLKALLDRNYALGINRLFYHVYVHNPWLDRQPGMTLDGIGLFFQRNQTWWDKGAKAFSEYATRCQSLLQYGHPVTDIAVFTGEEVPRRSV
;
A
#
# COMPACT_ATOMS: atom_id res chain seq x y z
N LYS A 1 -23.51 28.63 21.54
CA LYS A 1 -24.85 28.04 21.57
C LYS A 1 -24.75 26.60 22.05
N ARG A 2 -25.52 26.18 23.01
CA ARG A 2 -25.60 24.80 23.45
C ARG A 2 -26.28 23.95 22.36
N MET A 3 -25.68 22.84 21.96
CA MET A 3 -26.25 21.93 20.99
C MET A 3 -26.29 20.51 21.59
N ALA A 4 -27.28 19.75 21.17
CA ALA A 4 -27.33 18.32 21.36
C ALA A 4 -27.51 17.67 19.98
N ILE A 5 -26.50 16.97 19.50
CA ILE A 5 -26.49 16.40 18.17
C ILE A 5 -26.09 14.91 18.25
N ARG A 6 -26.88 14.07 17.60
CA ARG A 6 -26.49 12.68 17.34
C ARG A 6 -25.62 12.65 16.08
N LEU A 7 -24.36 12.30 16.23
CA LEU A 7 -23.46 12.19 15.11
C LEU A 7 -23.58 10.81 14.46
N PRO A 8 -23.62 10.74 13.11
CA PRO A 8 -23.62 9.46 12.41
C PRO A 8 -22.31 8.70 12.67
N GLN A 9 -22.41 7.38 12.75
CA GLN A 9 -21.24 6.53 12.79
C GLN A 9 -20.68 6.41 11.37
N PRO A 10 -19.36 6.55 11.18
CA PRO A 10 -18.72 6.24 9.91
C PRO A 10 -18.96 4.78 9.49
N LYS A 11 -18.85 4.52 8.18
CA LYS A 11 -18.92 3.16 7.65
C LYS A 11 -17.83 2.31 8.30
N ALA A 12 -18.19 1.14 8.78
CA ALA A 12 -17.28 0.22 9.47
C ALA A 12 -17.35 -1.18 8.85
N TYR A 13 -16.23 -1.89 8.86
CA TYR A 13 -16.19 -3.28 8.43
C TYR A 13 -16.82 -4.18 9.50
N GLU A 14 -17.72 -5.07 9.11
CA GLU A 14 -18.47 -5.97 10.00
C GLU A 14 -19.08 -5.28 11.23
N ASN A 15 -19.46 -4.01 11.10
CA ASN A 15 -19.98 -3.18 12.18
C ASN A 15 -19.02 -2.96 13.37
N TYR A 16 -17.74 -3.30 13.23
CA TYR A 16 -16.74 -2.98 14.24
C TYR A 16 -16.26 -1.54 14.06
N TYR A 17 -16.53 -0.70 15.06
CA TYR A 17 -16.10 0.68 15.10
C TYR A 17 -15.86 1.14 16.54
N GLU A 18 -14.73 1.81 16.78
CA GLU A 18 -14.43 2.46 18.05
C GLU A 18 -14.03 3.91 17.83
N ASP A 19 -14.65 4.83 18.60
CA ASP A 19 -14.27 6.22 18.57
C ASP A 19 -12.88 6.44 19.18
N ILE A 20 -12.12 7.32 18.55
CA ILE A 20 -10.82 7.80 19.04
C ILE A 20 -10.98 9.21 19.59
N ALA A 21 -11.52 10.14 18.79
CA ALA A 21 -11.66 11.55 19.15
C ALA A 21 -12.77 12.24 18.38
N LEU A 22 -13.22 13.37 18.93
CA LEU A 22 -14.13 14.30 18.29
C LEU A 22 -13.56 15.71 18.38
N PHE A 23 -13.48 16.39 17.25
CA PHE A 23 -13.00 17.77 17.17
C PHE A 23 -14.03 18.69 16.54
N ALA A 24 -14.03 19.96 16.96
CA ALA A 24 -14.71 21.05 16.26
C ALA A 24 -13.66 21.96 15.64
N LEU A 25 -13.76 22.17 14.33
CA LEU A 25 -12.91 23.05 13.55
C LEU A 25 -13.73 24.24 13.05
N PRO A 26 -13.27 25.50 13.19
CA PRO A 26 -13.98 26.64 12.66
C PRO A 26 -13.94 26.63 11.13
N VAL A 27 -15.04 26.98 10.47
CA VAL A 27 -15.14 27.12 9.03
C VAL A 27 -15.66 28.48 8.65
N GLU A 28 -15.02 29.13 7.66
CA GLU A 28 -15.40 30.48 7.24
C GLU A 28 -16.62 30.47 6.32
N ASP A 29 -16.74 29.49 5.44
CA ASP A 29 -17.84 29.38 4.47
C ASP A 29 -18.61 28.06 4.54
N ALA A 30 -19.88 28.15 4.14
CA ALA A 30 -20.72 26.99 4.01
C ALA A 30 -20.37 26.23 2.72
N ALA A 31 -20.14 24.96 2.93
CA ALA A 31 -20.32 23.86 1.98
C ALA A 31 -19.75 23.95 0.56
N ASP A 32 -19.07 22.89 0.19
CA ASP A 32 -18.77 22.44 -1.16
C ASP A 32 -20.05 22.07 -1.96
N GLU A 33 -21.18 22.72 -1.71
CA GLU A 33 -22.48 22.34 -2.26
C GLU A 33 -22.74 22.84 -3.68
N MET A 34 -21.78 23.53 -4.30
CA MET A 34 -21.94 23.92 -5.70
C MET A 34 -21.82 22.71 -6.62
N GLN A 35 -22.89 22.40 -7.31
CA GLN A 35 -22.88 21.33 -8.30
C GLN A 35 -22.32 21.83 -9.63
N ALA A 36 -21.46 21.02 -10.25
CA ALA A 36 -20.93 21.28 -11.55
C ALA A 36 -21.65 20.45 -12.62
N LYS A 37 -21.81 21.01 -13.80
CA LYS A 37 -22.12 20.25 -15.00
C LYS A 37 -20.85 19.57 -15.50
N ILE A 38 -20.89 18.24 -15.63
CA ILE A 38 -19.73 17.44 -16.05
C ILE A 38 -19.89 17.05 -17.52
N THR A 39 -18.86 17.27 -18.32
CA THR A 39 -18.77 16.83 -19.72
C THR A 39 -17.43 16.16 -19.98
N CYS A 40 -17.45 15.13 -20.85
CA CYS A 40 -16.26 14.41 -21.28
C CYS A 40 -16.05 14.62 -22.77
N VAL A 41 -14.83 14.98 -23.18
CA VAL A 41 -14.49 15.26 -24.57
C VAL A 41 -13.30 14.43 -25.02
N ASN A 42 -13.50 13.67 -26.10
CA ASN A 42 -12.45 12.89 -26.73
C ASN A 42 -11.55 13.79 -27.59
N LEU A 43 -10.23 13.62 -27.48
CA LEU A 43 -9.22 14.37 -28.23
C LEU A 43 -8.51 13.52 -29.29
N ALA A 44 -8.81 12.24 -29.40
CA ALA A 44 -8.24 11.38 -30.43
C ALA A 44 -8.76 11.78 -31.82
N THR A 45 -7.86 12.18 -32.74
CA THR A 45 -8.22 12.90 -33.96
C THR A 45 -8.22 12.06 -35.22
N THR A 46 -7.55 10.92 -35.29
CA THR A 46 -7.49 10.09 -36.52
C THR A 46 -7.03 8.66 -36.24
N GLY A 47 -7.42 7.73 -37.15
CA GLY A 47 -6.98 6.34 -37.14
C GLY A 47 -8.06 5.39 -36.60
N ASN A 48 -7.67 4.17 -36.30
CA ASN A 48 -8.55 3.11 -35.80
C ASN A 48 -9.04 3.35 -34.35
N VAL A 49 -9.70 4.48 -34.10
CA VAL A 49 -10.28 4.80 -32.79
C VAL A 49 -11.55 3.99 -32.62
N LYS A 50 -11.51 3.05 -31.69
CA LYS A 50 -12.70 2.24 -31.33
C LYS A 50 -13.59 3.08 -30.41
N ALA A 51 -14.84 3.30 -30.81
CA ALA A 51 -15.80 4.10 -30.04
C ALA A 51 -15.96 3.63 -28.58
N ALA A 52 -15.91 2.33 -28.33
CA ALA A 52 -15.99 1.75 -26.99
C ALA A 52 -14.77 2.08 -26.09
N GLN A 53 -13.69 2.61 -26.66
CA GLN A 53 -12.46 2.98 -25.94
C GLN A 53 -12.26 4.50 -25.82
N THR A 54 -13.14 5.30 -26.45
CA THR A 54 -13.15 6.76 -26.25
C THR A 54 -13.71 7.12 -24.89
N VAL A 55 -13.43 8.36 -24.46
CA VAL A 55 -13.94 8.82 -23.16
C VAL A 55 -15.44 8.71 -23.07
N ASN A 56 -15.92 8.06 -22.02
CA ASN A 56 -17.34 7.97 -21.69
C ASN A 56 -17.54 8.01 -20.18
N MET A 57 -18.72 8.45 -19.78
CA MET A 57 -19.21 8.37 -18.41
C MET A 57 -20.44 7.47 -18.41
N ASP A 58 -20.40 6.39 -17.64
CA ASP A 58 -21.52 5.46 -17.54
C ASP A 58 -22.64 5.98 -16.60
N ALA A 59 -23.74 5.24 -16.50
CA ALA A 59 -24.88 5.60 -15.66
C ALA A 59 -24.55 5.69 -14.17
N ALA A 60 -23.46 5.07 -13.71
CA ALA A 60 -22.96 5.16 -12.35
C ALA A 60 -21.94 6.32 -12.15
N GLY A 61 -21.70 7.11 -13.20
CA GLY A 61 -20.75 8.23 -13.18
C GLY A 61 -19.28 7.83 -13.38
N VAL A 62 -19.00 6.55 -13.66
CA VAL A 62 -17.62 6.09 -13.88
C VAL A 62 -17.12 6.56 -15.24
N ILE A 63 -15.97 7.25 -15.23
CA ILE A 63 -15.33 7.80 -16.42
C ILE A 63 -14.20 6.88 -16.84
N ARG A 64 -14.19 6.50 -18.12
CA ARG A 64 -13.17 5.64 -18.72
C ARG A 64 -12.72 6.20 -20.06
N SER A 65 -11.44 6.03 -20.38
CA SER A 65 -10.87 6.30 -21.70
C SER A 65 -9.58 5.53 -21.91
N SER A 66 -9.34 5.08 -23.15
CA SER A 66 -8.04 4.58 -23.60
C SER A 66 -7.33 5.56 -24.54
N TYR A 67 -7.96 6.68 -24.82
CA TYR A 67 -7.45 7.72 -25.73
C TYR A 67 -7.36 9.08 -25.02
N PRO A 68 -6.55 10.01 -25.55
CA PRO A 68 -6.47 11.36 -25.01
C PRO A 68 -7.84 12.02 -24.92
N CYS A 69 -8.11 12.64 -23.78
CA CYS A 69 -9.41 13.25 -23.50
C CYS A 69 -9.29 14.35 -22.45
N TYR A 70 -10.38 15.07 -22.23
CA TYR A 70 -10.54 15.84 -21.01
C TYR A 70 -11.92 15.67 -20.39
N ILE A 71 -11.98 15.88 -19.08
CA ILE A 71 -13.20 15.98 -18.28
C ILE A 71 -13.35 17.44 -17.91
N GLN A 72 -14.52 18.03 -18.13
CA GLN A 72 -14.81 19.42 -17.79
C GLN A 72 -15.86 19.51 -16.70
N TYR A 73 -15.56 20.33 -15.69
CA TYR A 73 -16.47 20.77 -14.64
C TYR A 73 -16.83 22.23 -14.89
N GLU A 74 -18.13 22.52 -15.06
CA GLU A 74 -18.67 23.86 -15.28
C GLU A 74 -19.59 24.23 -14.12
N TYR A 75 -19.26 25.32 -13.43
CA TYR A 75 -20.03 25.88 -12.33
C TYR A 75 -20.85 27.08 -12.81
N GLU A 76 -22.03 27.30 -12.22
CA GLU A 76 -22.85 28.49 -12.50
C GLU A 76 -22.18 29.77 -12.02
N GLN A 77 -21.49 29.70 -10.87
CA GLN A 77 -20.73 30.78 -10.25
C GLN A 77 -19.27 30.36 -10.07
N PRO A 78 -18.34 31.32 -9.93
CA PRO A 78 -16.95 31.00 -9.64
C PRO A 78 -16.81 30.13 -8.39
N PHE A 79 -16.07 29.04 -8.51
CA PHE A 79 -15.75 28.10 -7.46
C PHE A 79 -14.26 28.18 -7.12
N THR A 80 -13.91 28.29 -5.84
CA THR A 80 -12.52 28.25 -5.39
C THR A 80 -12.13 26.82 -5.05
N CYS A 81 -11.31 26.21 -5.88
CA CYS A 81 -10.79 24.86 -5.65
C CYS A 81 -9.41 24.92 -5.00
N ARG A 82 -9.20 24.14 -3.93
CA ARG A 82 -7.93 24.03 -3.21
C ARG A 82 -7.34 22.62 -3.26
N ASN A 83 -8.15 21.61 -3.45
CA ASN A 83 -7.70 20.27 -3.70
C ASN A 83 -8.68 19.48 -4.58
N ILE A 84 -8.16 18.45 -5.20
CA ILE A 84 -8.90 17.54 -6.08
C ILE A 84 -8.76 16.14 -5.49
N GLU A 85 -9.87 15.54 -5.12
CA GLU A 85 -9.93 14.17 -4.67
C GLU A 85 -10.35 13.27 -5.84
N ILE A 86 -9.48 12.34 -6.20
CA ILE A 86 -9.75 11.34 -7.23
C ILE A 86 -10.28 10.09 -6.54
N VAL A 87 -11.55 9.79 -6.79
CA VAL A 87 -12.19 8.56 -6.30
C VAL A 87 -11.90 7.45 -7.30
N LEU A 88 -11.17 6.44 -6.86
CA LEU A 88 -10.71 5.34 -7.68
C LEU A 88 -11.82 4.40 -8.11
N ASN A 89 -11.63 3.74 -9.23
CA ASN A 89 -12.42 2.60 -9.68
C ASN A 89 -11.50 1.40 -9.85
N GLY A 90 -11.24 0.69 -8.75
CA GLY A 90 -10.27 -0.39 -8.66
C GLY A 90 -8.83 0.08 -8.76
N ASN A 91 -7.90 -0.87 -8.92
CA ASN A 91 -6.49 -0.56 -9.12
C ASN A 91 -6.26 0.10 -10.47
N ASN A 92 -6.01 1.39 -10.48
CA ASN A 92 -5.69 2.13 -11.69
C ASN A 92 -4.62 3.19 -11.43
N TYR A 93 -3.37 2.75 -11.37
CA TYR A 93 -2.23 3.56 -10.95
C TYR A 93 -1.92 4.72 -11.90
N GLN A 94 -2.13 4.52 -13.18
CA GLN A 94 -1.65 5.44 -14.21
C GLN A 94 -2.69 6.49 -14.62
N ALA A 95 -3.94 6.33 -14.16
CA ALA A 95 -5.03 7.21 -14.54
C ALA A 95 -4.98 8.62 -13.92
N HIS A 96 -4.05 8.88 -13.01
CA HIS A 96 -4.08 10.10 -12.18
C HIS A 96 -3.15 11.22 -12.67
N ARG A 97 -2.50 11.07 -13.81
CA ARG A 97 -1.63 12.11 -14.39
C ARG A 97 -2.44 13.18 -15.12
N LEU A 98 -3.36 13.80 -14.41
CA LEU A 98 -4.25 14.80 -14.99
C LEU A 98 -3.56 16.16 -15.04
N LYS A 99 -3.65 16.83 -16.20
CA LYS A 99 -3.30 18.25 -16.32
C LYS A 99 -4.53 19.09 -16.01
N VAL A 100 -4.45 19.87 -14.94
CA VAL A 100 -5.54 20.71 -14.46
C VAL A 100 -5.44 22.09 -15.08
N MET A 101 -6.47 22.50 -15.78
CA MET A 101 -6.63 23.83 -16.38
C MET A 101 -7.87 24.52 -15.82
N ALA A 102 -7.85 25.83 -15.72
CA ALA A 102 -8.98 26.62 -15.25
C ALA A 102 -9.28 27.78 -16.21
N SER A 103 -10.56 28.17 -16.27
CA SER A 103 -11.02 29.28 -17.10
C SER A 103 -12.23 29.97 -16.47
N ASP A 104 -12.36 31.28 -16.69
CA ASP A 104 -13.50 32.06 -16.24
C ASP A 104 -14.58 32.19 -17.34
N ASP A 105 -14.18 32.09 -18.61
CA ASP A 105 -15.04 32.27 -19.78
C ASP A 105 -15.31 30.98 -20.58
N GLY A 106 -14.64 29.88 -20.22
CA GLY A 106 -14.75 28.58 -20.92
C GLY A 106 -14.00 28.50 -22.23
N VAL A 107 -13.27 29.54 -22.62
CA VAL A 107 -12.51 29.67 -23.88
C VAL A 107 -11.02 29.75 -23.58
N ASN A 108 -10.63 30.68 -22.72
CA ASN A 108 -9.25 30.95 -22.37
C ASN A 108 -8.85 30.19 -21.11
N TYR A 109 -8.03 29.14 -21.27
CA TYR A 109 -7.61 28.27 -20.16
C TYR A 109 -6.18 28.57 -19.74
N ARG A 110 -5.96 28.63 -18.42
CA ARG A 110 -4.64 28.72 -17.79
C ARG A 110 -4.29 27.39 -17.10
N LEU A 111 -3.01 27.04 -17.12
CA LEU A 111 -2.51 25.89 -16.37
C LEU A 111 -2.59 26.18 -14.86
N VAL A 112 -3.18 25.25 -14.12
CA VAL A 112 -3.17 25.26 -12.66
C VAL A 112 -2.06 24.35 -12.13
N LYS A 113 -2.10 23.07 -12.52
CA LYS A 113 -1.10 22.08 -12.09
C LYS A 113 -1.12 20.85 -13.00
N GLN A 114 0.06 20.27 -13.22
CA GLN A 114 0.17 18.89 -13.66
C GLN A 114 0.17 18.01 -12.42
N LEU A 115 -0.83 17.17 -12.25
CA LEU A 115 -0.87 16.22 -11.13
C LEU A 115 0.19 15.14 -11.35
N VAL A 116 0.91 14.82 -10.28
CA VAL A 116 1.89 13.74 -10.26
C VAL A 116 1.39 12.69 -9.28
N PRO A 117 1.07 11.48 -9.73
CA PRO A 117 0.65 10.40 -8.85
C PRO A 117 1.73 10.09 -7.81
N ALA A 118 1.32 9.65 -6.63
CA ALA A 118 2.24 8.99 -5.71
C ALA A 118 2.74 7.68 -6.36
N ARG A 119 3.97 7.26 -6.05
CA ARG A 119 4.40 5.90 -6.35
C ARG A 119 3.57 4.93 -5.47
N GLN A 120 3.01 3.89 -6.05
CA GLN A 120 2.00 3.05 -5.43
C GLN A 120 2.42 1.60 -5.43
N GLY A 121 1.92 0.83 -4.46
CA GLY A 121 2.01 -0.62 -4.44
C GLY A 121 0.89 -1.28 -5.24
N TRP A 122 1.03 -2.56 -5.49
CA TRP A 122 0.09 -3.32 -6.31
C TRP A 122 -1.29 -3.55 -5.66
N GLN A 123 -1.37 -3.52 -4.34
CA GLN A 123 -2.63 -3.56 -3.57
C GLN A 123 -3.08 -2.17 -3.11
N ASN A 124 -2.95 -1.17 -3.95
CA ASN A 124 -3.39 0.19 -3.66
C ASN A 124 -4.88 0.37 -3.99
N THR A 125 -5.70 -0.53 -3.51
CA THR A 125 -7.12 -0.56 -3.82
C THR A 125 -7.93 0.36 -2.90
N ASP A 126 -8.99 0.94 -3.46
CA ASP A 126 -10.10 1.57 -2.75
C ASP A 126 -9.79 2.85 -1.96
N GLU A 127 -8.52 3.24 -1.82
CA GLU A 127 -8.16 4.52 -1.22
C GLU A 127 -8.12 5.63 -2.27
N ASN A 128 -8.83 6.72 -1.98
CA ASN A 128 -8.81 7.90 -2.83
C ASN A 128 -7.41 8.50 -2.92
N SER A 129 -7.21 9.40 -3.87
CA SER A 129 -5.98 10.17 -4.01
C SER A 129 -6.30 11.65 -4.01
N THR A 130 -5.83 12.36 -2.99
CA THR A 130 -6.04 13.80 -2.84
C THR A 130 -4.83 14.56 -3.36
N HIS A 131 -5.06 15.51 -4.26
CA HIS A 131 -4.04 16.39 -4.82
C HIS A 131 -4.31 17.83 -4.42
N SER A 132 -3.40 18.42 -3.66
CA SER A 132 -3.43 19.87 -3.38
C SER A 132 -3.10 20.65 -4.65
N ILE A 133 -3.75 21.76 -4.84
CA ILE A 133 -3.45 22.72 -5.93
C ILE A 133 -3.34 24.12 -5.36
N PRO A 134 -2.63 25.06 -6.05
CA PRO A 134 -2.72 26.46 -5.69
C PRO A 134 -4.18 26.92 -5.69
N PRO A 135 -4.64 27.66 -4.67
CA PRO A 135 -6.03 28.13 -4.59
C PRO A 135 -6.47 28.79 -5.89
N THR A 136 -7.45 28.19 -6.55
CA THR A 136 -7.85 28.63 -7.90
C THR A 136 -9.35 28.88 -7.95
N THR A 137 -9.73 30.13 -8.21
CA THR A 137 -11.11 30.52 -8.42
C THR A 137 -11.42 30.61 -9.90
N ALA A 138 -12.39 29.84 -10.36
CA ALA A 138 -12.81 29.78 -11.76
C ALA A 138 -14.22 29.19 -11.91
N ARG A 139 -14.86 29.39 -13.07
CA ARG A 139 -16.11 28.72 -13.41
C ARG A 139 -15.91 27.38 -14.11
N PHE A 140 -14.77 27.22 -14.79
CA PHE A 140 -14.49 26.04 -15.60
C PHE A 140 -13.17 25.42 -15.14
N PHE A 141 -13.19 24.10 -14.89
CA PHE A 141 -12.00 23.30 -14.65
C PHE A 141 -11.97 22.16 -15.67
N ARG A 142 -10.80 21.98 -16.34
CA ARG A 142 -10.57 20.87 -17.25
C ARG A 142 -9.45 19.98 -16.72
N PHE A 143 -9.68 18.68 -16.81
CA PHE A 143 -8.74 17.64 -16.44
C PHE A 143 -8.36 16.88 -17.69
N TYR A 144 -7.21 17.21 -18.24
CA TYR A 144 -6.70 16.54 -19.44
C TYR A 144 -5.96 15.28 -19.06
N TRP A 145 -6.22 14.22 -19.81
CA TRP A 145 -5.53 12.95 -19.68
C TRP A 145 -5.03 12.46 -21.04
N THR A 146 -3.85 11.82 -21.03
CA THR A 146 -3.26 11.13 -22.18
C THR A 146 -2.56 9.86 -21.70
N PRO A 147 -2.56 8.77 -22.49
CA PRO A 147 -1.78 7.57 -22.19
C PRO A 147 -0.26 7.80 -22.33
N GLU A 148 0.16 8.88 -23.00
CA GLU A 148 1.56 9.21 -23.18
C GLU A 148 2.19 9.69 -21.86
N GLY A 149 3.45 9.31 -21.61
CA GLY A 149 4.18 9.68 -20.39
C GLY A 149 3.66 8.99 -19.12
N SER A 150 2.81 7.98 -19.25
CA SER A 150 2.41 7.13 -18.15
C SER A 150 3.49 6.08 -17.91
N GLU A 151 4.36 6.35 -16.95
CA GLU A 151 5.40 5.39 -16.56
C GLU A 151 4.82 4.31 -15.65
N PRO A 152 5.27 3.05 -15.82
CA PRO A 152 4.98 2.02 -14.83
C PRO A 152 5.50 2.41 -13.46
N GLY A 153 4.74 2.20 -12.42
CA GLY A 153 5.26 2.29 -11.06
C GLY A 153 6.29 1.19 -10.83
N SER A 154 7.43 1.52 -10.21
CA SER A 154 8.50 0.53 -9.96
C SER A 154 8.08 -0.59 -9.02
N GLU A 155 7.07 -0.34 -8.21
CA GLU A 155 6.53 -1.27 -7.21
C GLU A 155 5.23 -1.92 -7.67
N ASP A 156 4.74 -1.55 -8.83
CA ASP A 156 3.51 -2.09 -9.39
C ASP A 156 3.83 -3.19 -10.39
N MET A 157 3.57 -4.40 -9.99
CA MET A 157 3.83 -5.60 -10.78
C MET A 157 3.06 -5.65 -12.10
N ASP A 158 1.91 -5.00 -12.16
CA ASP A 158 1.03 -5.04 -13.32
C ASP A 158 1.11 -3.80 -14.20
N ALA A 159 1.66 -2.69 -13.70
CA ALA A 159 1.67 -1.42 -14.40
C ALA A 159 2.28 -1.50 -15.79
N ALA A 160 3.36 -2.23 -15.94
CA ALA A 160 4.07 -2.37 -17.20
C ALA A 160 3.41 -3.35 -18.18
N LYS A 161 2.56 -4.23 -17.71
CA LYS A 161 1.80 -5.20 -18.53
C LYS A 161 0.48 -4.63 -19.03
N TRP A 162 -0.01 -3.58 -18.39
CA TRP A 162 -1.31 -2.98 -18.71
C TRP A 162 -1.16 -1.71 -19.53
N LYS A 163 -1.99 -1.58 -20.54
CA LYS A 163 -2.06 -0.32 -21.28
C LYS A 163 -2.60 0.77 -20.36
N PRO A 164 -2.02 1.99 -20.38
CA PRO A 164 -2.55 3.10 -19.61
C PRO A 164 -4.02 3.37 -19.96
N ASN A 165 -4.86 3.46 -18.96
CA ASN A 165 -6.27 3.77 -19.10
C ASN A 165 -6.67 4.80 -18.05
N LEU A 166 -7.49 5.76 -18.44
CA LEU A 166 -8.24 6.56 -17.49
C LEU A 166 -9.41 5.70 -16.96
N LYS A 167 -9.52 5.60 -15.64
CA LYS A 167 -10.60 4.86 -14.99
C LYS A 167 -10.86 5.48 -13.60
N ILE A 168 -11.81 6.41 -13.57
CA ILE A 168 -12.11 7.22 -12.39
C ILE A 168 -13.59 7.06 -12.07
N LYS A 169 -13.91 6.82 -10.81
CA LYS A 169 -15.29 6.79 -10.35
C LYS A 169 -15.87 8.21 -10.23
N GLU A 170 -15.05 9.13 -9.69
CA GLU A 170 -15.46 10.51 -9.46
C GLU A 170 -14.24 11.41 -9.29
N LEU A 171 -14.34 12.67 -9.70
CA LEU A 171 -13.46 13.75 -9.28
C LEU A 171 -14.24 14.67 -8.36
N ARG A 172 -13.74 14.91 -7.16
CA ARG A 172 -14.33 15.85 -6.21
C ARG A 172 -13.42 17.06 -6.05
N LEU A 173 -13.97 18.23 -6.30
CA LEU A 173 -13.27 19.50 -6.15
C LEU A 173 -13.67 20.10 -4.79
N HIS A 174 -12.68 20.43 -3.96
CA HIS A 174 -12.92 20.90 -2.60
C HIS A 174 -12.42 22.32 -2.38
N ARG A 175 -13.18 23.10 -1.62
CA ARG A 175 -12.80 24.44 -1.17
C ARG A 175 -11.82 24.43 -0.01
N GLU A 176 -11.90 23.40 0.83
CA GLU A 176 -11.03 23.25 1.99
C GLU A 176 -9.62 22.83 1.57
N ALA A 177 -8.62 23.37 2.22
CA ALA A 177 -7.25 22.90 2.06
C ALA A 177 -7.10 21.48 2.63
N ARG A 178 -6.31 20.65 1.94
CA ARG A 178 -5.85 19.34 2.39
C ARG A 178 -4.37 19.19 2.08
N LEU A 179 -3.69 18.39 2.88
CA LEU A 179 -2.33 18.00 2.58
C LEU A 179 -2.31 17.13 1.32
N ASN A 180 -1.32 17.37 0.47
CA ASN A 180 -1.17 16.63 -0.78
C ASN A 180 -0.96 15.14 -0.50
N GLN A 181 -1.75 14.27 -1.15
CA GLN A 181 -1.65 12.81 -1.05
C GLN A 181 -1.60 12.30 0.41
N TRP A 182 -2.44 12.88 1.25
CA TRP A 182 -2.45 12.62 2.69
C TRP A 182 -2.78 11.15 3.04
N GLU A 183 -3.47 10.42 2.19
CA GLU A 183 -3.88 9.04 2.42
C GLU A 183 -2.66 8.12 2.66
N GLY A 184 -1.64 8.25 1.81
CA GLY A 184 -0.37 7.55 1.99
C GLY A 184 0.43 8.06 3.20
N LYS A 185 0.41 9.38 3.43
CA LYS A 185 1.10 10.00 4.57
C LYS A 185 0.52 9.61 5.91
N ALA A 186 -0.81 9.40 5.96
CA ALA A 186 -1.51 8.90 7.15
C ALA A 186 -1.37 7.37 7.35
N GLY A 187 -0.69 6.66 6.47
CA GLY A 187 -0.48 5.23 6.57
C GLY A 187 -1.70 4.36 6.22
N LEU A 188 -2.70 4.93 5.55
CA LEU A 188 -3.89 4.17 5.11
C LEU A 188 -3.55 3.18 4.01
N VAL A 189 -2.57 3.52 3.19
CA VAL A 189 -2.16 2.76 2.01
C VAL A 189 -0.67 2.97 1.75
N TRP A 190 -0.02 1.99 1.14
CA TRP A 190 1.37 2.12 0.72
C TRP A 190 1.49 3.07 -0.47
N ARG A 191 2.02 4.26 -0.24
CA ARG A 191 2.31 5.26 -1.28
C ARG A 191 3.53 6.07 -0.88
N VAL A 192 4.45 6.27 -1.82
CA VAL A 192 5.50 7.28 -1.68
C VAL A 192 4.92 8.60 -2.18
N ALA A 193 4.37 9.36 -1.25
CA ALA A 193 3.62 10.58 -1.53
C ALA A 193 4.55 11.76 -1.82
N GLN A 194 4.08 12.67 -2.69
CA GLN A 194 4.75 13.95 -2.93
C GLN A 194 4.52 14.91 -1.75
N ALA A 195 5.53 15.69 -1.42
CA ALA A 195 5.40 16.73 -0.39
C ALA A 195 4.30 17.75 -0.75
N THR A 196 3.64 18.28 0.25
CA THR A 196 2.75 19.44 0.11
C THR A 196 3.58 20.70 -0.05
N LYS A 197 3.24 21.55 -1.02
CA LYS A 197 3.95 22.80 -1.27
C LYS A 197 3.24 23.98 -0.59
N GLU A 198 4.00 24.97 -0.15
CA GLU A 198 3.46 26.16 0.51
C GLU A 198 2.57 27.01 -0.42
N GLU A 199 2.82 27.01 -1.73
CA GLU A 199 1.95 27.67 -2.70
C GLU A 199 0.58 26.98 -2.87
N GLU A 200 0.44 25.73 -2.41
CA GLU A 200 -0.79 24.95 -2.46
C GLU A 200 -1.55 25.03 -1.14
N VAL A 201 -0.84 24.99 -0.03
CA VAL A 201 -1.38 25.12 1.32
C VAL A 201 -0.51 26.11 2.10
N GLY A 202 -0.99 27.33 2.21
CA GLY A 202 -0.30 28.37 2.97
C GLY A 202 -0.50 28.21 4.47
N LYS A 203 0.30 28.93 5.26
CA LYS A 203 0.17 28.93 6.73
C LYS A 203 -1.23 29.34 7.21
N GLN A 204 -1.88 30.24 6.49
CA GLN A 204 -3.26 30.70 6.79
C GLN A 204 -4.31 29.59 6.58
N ASP A 205 -3.99 28.55 5.81
CA ASP A 205 -4.86 27.41 5.55
C ASP A 205 -4.71 26.28 6.60
N CYS A 206 -3.74 26.43 7.51
CA CYS A 206 -3.45 25.48 8.58
C CYS A 206 -4.19 25.88 9.86
N TYR A 207 -4.85 24.93 10.49
CA TYR A 207 -5.46 25.15 11.80
C TYR A 207 -4.39 25.15 12.89
N SER A 208 -4.36 26.19 13.73
CA SER A 208 -3.58 26.13 14.97
C SER A 208 -4.26 25.26 16.02
N LEU A 209 -3.49 24.70 16.94
CA LEU A 209 -4.05 23.92 18.06
C LEU A 209 -5.07 24.73 18.88
N SER A 210 -4.87 26.05 19.00
CA SER A 210 -5.79 26.92 19.72
C SER A 210 -7.15 27.13 19.04
N GLN A 211 -7.25 26.91 17.74
CA GLN A 211 -8.50 27.02 16.98
C GLN A 211 -9.33 25.73 17.02
N VAL A 212 -8.70 24.61 17.26
CA VAL A 212 -9.36 23.29 17.28
C VAL A 212 -9.85 22.97 18.68
N ILE A 213 -11.14 22.72 18.82
CA ILE A 213 -11.74 22.36 20.10
C ILE A 213 -11.86 20.84 20.18
N ASN A 214 -11.21 20.24 21.17
CA ASN A 214 -11.36 18.81 21.45
C ASN A 214 -12.65 18.58 22.26
N LEU A 215 -13.57 17.83 21.69
CA LEU A 215 -14.87 17.50 22.26
C LEU A 215 -14.98 16.02 22.66
N THR A 216 -13.88 15.31 22.72
CA THR A 216 -13.89 13.87 22.97
C THR A 216 -14.54 13.49 24.29
N GLU A 217 -14.28 14.25 25.36
CA GLU A 217 -14.88 14.00 26.68
C GLU A 217 -16.37 14.31 26.71
N GLN A 218 -16.82 15.32 25.96
CA GLN A 218 -18.23 15.69 25.84
C GLN A 218 -19.05 14.77 24.95
N TYR A 219 -18.37 13.89 24.24
CA TYR A 219 -18.95 12.91 23.35
C TYR A 219 -18.92 11.50 23.93
N THR A 220 -19.01 11.38 25.23
CA THR A 220 -19.03 10.09 25.91
C THR A 220 -20.42 9.46 25.88
N SER A 221 -20.42 8.13 25.94
CA SER A 221 -21.60 7.29 25.83
C SER A 221 -22.63 7.55 26.92
N HIS A 222 -23.83 7.87 26.52
CA HIS A 222 -25.03 7.69 27.32
C HIS A 222 -25.71 6.38 26.91
N SER A 223 -26.51 5.81 27.79
CA SER A 223 -27.17 4.50 27.65
C SER A 223 -28.01 4.28 26.37
N ASN A 224 -28.30 5.33 25.59
CA ASN A 224 -29.13 5.28 24.39
C ASN A 224 -28.41 5.74 23.10
N GLY A 225 -27.09 5.66 23.04
CA GLY A 225 -26.30 6.10 21.89
C GLY A 225 -25.42 7.31 22.21
N LYS A 226 -24.54 7.64 21.28
CA LYS A 226 -23.59 8.74 21.48
C LYS A 226 -24.17 10.06 21.04
N THR A 227 -24.41 10.94 21.98
CA THR A 227 -24.89 12.30 21.72
C THR A 227 -23.83 13.29 22.18
N LEU A 228 -23.46 14.20 21.29
CA LEU A 228 -22.65 15.35 21.65
C LEU A 228 -23.52 16.40 22.33
N THR A 229 -23.14 16.78 23.54
CA THR A 229 -23.70 17.98 24.19
C THR A 229 -22.55 18.94 24.46
N ALA A 230 -22.47 20.01 23.69
CA ALA A 230 -21.39 20.98 23.78
C ALA A 230 -21.88 22.41 23.59
N THR A 231 -21.10 23.35 24.11
CA THR A 231 -21.28 24.78 23.85
C THR A 231 -20.08 25.26 23.04
N LEU A 232 -20.31 25.62 21.79
CA LEU A 232 -19.30 26.19 20.92
C LEU A 232 -19.39 27.72 20.87
N PRO A 233 -18.28 28.43 20.68
CA PRO A 233 -18.28 29.86 20.40
C PRO A 233 -19.19 30.22 19.21
N LYS A 234 -19.53 31.51 19.08
CA LYS A 234 -20.28 31.99 17.93
C LYS A 234 -19.47 31.77 16.64
N GLY A 235 -20.08 31.17 15.63
CA GLY A 235 -19.44 30.87 14.35
C GLY A 235 -20.02 29.60 13.72
N LYS A 236 -19.46 29.24 12.60
CA LYS A 236 -19.72 27.97 11.90
C LYS A 236 -18.63 26.96 12.26
N TRP A 237 -19.00 25.74 12.49
CA TRP A 237 -18.12 24.69 12.95
C TRP A 237 -18.33 23.41 12.17
N LYS A 238 -17.24 22.79 11.77
CA LYS A 238 -17.20 21.42 11.26
C LYS A 238 -16.87 20.47 12.40
N LEU A 239 -17.65 19.42 12.56
CA LEU A 239 -17.37 18.37 13.52
C LEU A 239 -16.64 17.24 12.83
N LEU A 240 -15.45 16.91 13.30
CA LEU A 240 -14.63 15.81 12.83
C LEU A 240 -14.69 14.69 13.87
N ARG A 241 -15.43 13.62 13.54
CA ARG A 241 -15.48 12.39 14.32
C ARG A 241 -14.45 11.41 13.78
N MET A 242 -13.51 11.02 14.61
CA MET A 242 -12.45 10.07 14.26
C MET A 242 -12.59 8.79 15.07
N GLY A 243 -12.43 7.67 14.41
CA GLY A 243 -12.46 6.37 15.00
C GLY A 243 -11.65 5.38 14.18
N HIS A 244 -11.63 4.13 14.59
CA HIS A 244 -11.01 3.06 13.86
C HIS A 244 -11.94 1.87 13.69
N THR A 245 -11.70 1.12 12.63
CA THR A 245 -12.40 -0.12 12.29
C THR A 245 -11.38 -1.15 11.83
N ALA A 246 -11.82 -2.39 11.56
CA ALA A 246 -10.98 -3.37 10.91
C ALA A 246 -10.55 -2.89 9.51
N THR A 247 -9.35 -3.27 9.08
CA THR A 247 -8.87 -2.96 7.72
C THR A 247 -9.69 -3.61 6.62
N GLY A 248 -10.41 -4.69 6.96
CA GLY A 248 -11.16 -5.49 6.00
C GLY A 248 -10.32 -6.50 5.22
N HIS A 249 -8.99 -6.47 5.37
CA HIS A 249 -8.12 -7.44 4.72
C HIS A 249 -8.28 -8.83 5.31
N THR A 250 -8.28 -9.81 4.43
CA THR A 250 -8.40 -11.23 4.78
C THR A 250 -7.22 -11.99 4.20
N ASN A 251 -6.88 -13.11 4.83
CA ASN A 251 -5.95 -14.06 4.25
C ASN A 251 -6.53 -14.71 2.98
N ALA A 252 -5.67 -15.22 2.13
CA ALA A 252 -6.04 -15.91 0.89
C ALA A 252 -6.23 -17.43 1.08
N THR A 253 -6.48 -17.89 2.29
CA THR A 253 -6.65 -19.30 2.62
C THR A 253 -7.90 -19.88 1.98
N ALA A 254 -7.80 -21.10 1.48
CA ALA A 254 -8.93 -21.81 0.91
C ALA A 254 -9.88 -22.36 2.00
N GLY A 255 -11.13 -22.59 1.62
CA GLY A 255 -12.14 -23.22 2.49
C GLY A 255 -12.50 -22.39 3.71
N GLY A 256 -12.69 -23.07 4.84
CA GLY A 256 -13.12 -22.46 6.11
C GLY A 256 -12.03 -21.68 6.86
N GLY A 257 -10.82 -21.62 6.34
CA GLY A 257 -9.71 -20.90 6.97
C GLY A 257 -9.69 -19.40 6.67
N LYS A 258 -10.52 -18.89 5.76
CA LYS A 258 -10.58 -17.48 5.41
C LYS A 258 -11.11 -16.64 6.57
N GLY A 259 -10.36 -15.62 6.96
CA GLY A 259 -10.74 -14.71 8.04
C GLY A 259 -10.00 -13.38 7.94
N LEU A 260 -10.37 -12.46 8.82
CA LEU A 260 -9.68 -11.18 8.93
C LEU A 260 -8.24 -11.35 9.42
N GLU A 261 -7.36 -10.54 8.90
CA GLU A 261 -5.99 -10.39 9.41
C GLU A 261 -5.98 -9.92 10.87
N CYS A 262 -5.02 -10.40 11.65
CA CYS A 262 -4.86 -10.00 13.04
C CYS A 262 -4.32 -8.56 13.17
N ASP A 263 -4.53 -7.93 14.33
CA ASP A 263 -3.85 -6.68 14.69
C ASP A 263 -2.35 -6.92 14.83
N LYS A 264 -1.58 -6.45 13.85
CA LYS A 264 -0.12 -6.64 13.75
C LYS A 264 0.67 -5.81 14.77
N PHE A 265 0.04 -4.82 15.40
CA PHE A 265 0.65 -4.00 16.45
C PHE A 265 0.38 -4.53 17.86
N ASN A 266 -0.34 -5.63 17.98
CA ASN A 266 -0.67 -6.25 19.26
C ASN A 266 0.05 -7.60 19.38
N PRO A 267 1.03 -7.74 20.28
CA PRO A 267 1.78 -8.99 20.43
C PRO A 267 0.91 -10.20 20.76
N LYS A 268 -0.20 -9.99 21.49
CA LYS A 268 -1.12 -11.09 21.85
C LYS A 268 -1.87 -11.65 20.64
N THR A 269 -2.24 -10.82 19.68
CA THR A 269 -2.94 -11.28 18.47
C THR A 269 -1.98 -11.95 17.50
N VAL A 270 -0.76 -11.49 17.40
CA VAL A 270 0.30 -12.14 16.61
C VAL A 270 0.64 -13.51 17.22
N GLN A 271 0.82 -13.59 18.54
CA GLN A 271 1.02 -14.87 19.25
C GLN A 271 -0.16 -15.82 19.00
N LYS A 272 -1.39 -15.34 19.11
CA LYS A 272 -2.59 -16.16 18.86
C LYS A 272 -2.64 -16.71 17.43
N GLN A 273 -2.21 -15.92 16.44
CA GLN A 273 -2.10 -16.37 15.04
C GLN A 273 -1.09 -17.52 14.93
N PHE A 274 0.08 -17.36 15.53
CA PHE A 274 1.09 -18.42 15.59
C PHE A 274 0.57 -19.68 16.29
N ASP A 275 -0.05 -19.55 17.47
CA ASP A 275 -0.55 -20.66 18.27
C ASP A 275 -1.63 -21.47 17.54
N ASN A 276 -2.49 -20.79 16.80
CA ASN A 276 -3.61 -21.44 16.07
C ASN A 276 -3.21 -21.98 14.70
N TRP A 277 -2.03 -21.68 14.21
CA TRP A 277 -1.55 -22.13 12.92
C TRP A 277 -0.27 -22.97 13.05
N PHE A 278 0.88 -22.33 13.13
CA PHE A 278 2.17 -23.02 13.08
C PHE A 278 2.38 -23.97 14.26
N ALA A 279 2.05 -23.55 15.47
CA ALA A 279 2.17 -24.38 16.67
C ALA A 279 1.30 -25.64 16.63
N GLN A 280 0.22 -25.64 15.85
CA GLN A 280 -0.64 -26.83 15.70
C GLN A 280 0.08 -28.01 15.04
N ALA A 281 1.10 -27.77 14.22
CA ALA A 281 1.93 -28.82 13.67
C ALA A 281 2.65 -29.63 14.78
N PHE A 282 3.14 -28.96 15.81
CA PHE A 282 3.77 -29.57 16.96
C PHE A 282 2.74 -30.24 17.90
N ALA A 283 1.61 -29.58 18.12
CA ALA A 283 0.56 -30.10 19.02
C ALA A 283 -0.12 -31.36 18.48
N LYS A 284 -0.22 -31.52 17.17
CA LYS A 284 -0.92 -32.64 16.50
C LYS A 284 0.01 -33.76 16.03
N THR A 285 1.30 -33.61 16.22
CA THR A 285 2.33 -34.57 15.82
C THR A 285 3.12 -34.97 17.08
N ASN A 286 3.87 -36.08 17.01
CA ASN A 286 4.81 -36.38 18.10
C ASN A 286 5.80 -35.21 18.25
N PRO A 287 5.91 -34.58 19.43
CA PRO A 287 6.72 -33.36 19.60
C PRO A 287 8.20 -33.56 19.29
N GLU A 288 8.77 -34.71 19.60
CA GLU A 288 10.18 -35.00 19.29
C GLU A 288 10.42 -35.11 17.79
N VAL A 289 9.49 -35.75 17.07
CA VAL A 289 9.55 -35.85 15.62
C VAL A 289 9.39 -34.47 14.99
N ALA A 290 8.41 -33.69 15.45
CA ALA A 290 8.17 -32.35 14.97
C ALA A 290 9.41 -31.45 15.13
N ARG A 291 10.02 -31.42 16.32
CA ARG A 291 11.24 -30.62 16.60
C ARG A 291 12.45 -31.10 15.77
N ARG A 292 12.52 -32.38 15.45
CA ARG A 292 13.59 -32.92 14.62
C ARG A 292 13.42 -32.56 13.14
N VAL A 293 12.20 -32.52 12.64
CA VAL A 293 11.89 -32.40 11.21
C VAL A 293 11.56 -30.96 10.81
N LEU A 294 10.71 -30.27 11.59
CA LEU A 294 10.25 -28.93 11.30
C LEU A 294 11.26 -27.92 11.86
N LYS A 295 12.12 -27.40 10.98
CA LYS A 295 13.26 -26.53 11.33
C LYS A 295 13.07 -25.07 10.94
N TYR A 296 12.10 -24.76 10.10
CA TYR A 296 11.91 -23.44 9.59
C TYR A 296 10.45 -23.01 9.74
N MET A 297 10.26 -21.80 10.24
CA MET A 297 9.00 -21.08 10.13
C MET A 297 9.16 -20.00 9.07
N HIS A 298 8.26 -19.97 8.11
CA HIS A 298 8.32 -19.01 7.01
C HIS A 298 7.11 -18.06 7.04
N VAL A 299 7.38 -16.80 6.80
CA VAL A 299 6.40 -15.76 6.50
C VAL A 299 6.66 -15.28 5.10
N ASP A 300 5.70 -15.52 4.23
CA ASP A 300 5.70 -15.12 2.84
C ASP A 300 5.47 -13.61 2.68
N SER A 301 5.40 -13.12 1.46
CA SER A 301 5.20 -11.71 1.16
C SER A 301 4.00 -11.12 1.90
N TRP A 302 4.15 -9.88 2.35
CA TRP A 302 3.06 -9.17 3.01
C TRP A 302 2.04 -8.68 1.99
N GLU A 303 0.90 -9.37 1.87
CA GLU A 303 -0.13 -9.11 0.86
C GLU A 303 -1.49 -8.74 1.47
N CYS A 304 -1.50 -8.27 2.69
CA CYS A 304 -2.72 -7.95 3.44
C CYS A 304 -2.93 -6.45 3.70
N GLY A 305 -2.36 -5.61 2.84
CA GLY A 305 -2.55 -4.16 2.91
C GLY A 305 -1.90 -3.50 4.12
N SER A 306 -2.29 -2.26 4.40
CA SER A 306 -1.74 -1.45 5.48
C SER A 306 -2.64 -1.42 6.71
N GLN A 307 -2.00 -1.24 7.85
CA GLN A 307 -2.61 -0.95 9.14
C GLN A 307 -1.98 0.31 9.70
N ASN A 308 -2.76 1.28 10.17
CA ASN A 308 -2.24 2.56 10.69
C ASN A 308 -2.70 2.90 12.11
N TRP A 309 -3.52 2.06 12.72
CA TRP A 309 -4.04 2.31 14.06
C TRP A 309 -4.36 1.02 14.82
N ASN A 310 -4.32 1.10 16.14
CA ASN A 310 -4.95 0.21 17.10
C ASN A 310 -5.16 0.96 18.43
N LYS A 311 -5.76 0.31 19.42
CA LYS A 311 -6.05 0.91 20.74
C LYS A 311 -4.82 1.45 21.48
N ARG A 312 -3.62 0.98 21.18
CA ARG A 312 -2.38 1.38 21.84
C ARG A 312 -1.52 2.31 21.00
N PHE A 313 -1.92 2.62 19.76
CA PHE A 313 -1.07 3.34 18.82
C PHE A 313 -0.62 4.71 19.37
N ALA A 314 -1.53 5.50 19.96
CA ALA A 314 -1.19 6.80 20.53
C ALA A 314 -0.16 6.69 21.68
N ILE A 315 -0.26 5.64 22.51
CA ILE A 315 0.68 5.38 23.60
C ILE A 315 2.05 4.99 23.03
N GLU A 316 2.09 4.12 22.05
CA GLU A 316 3.33 3.71 21.38
C GLU A 316 3.98 4.87 20.63
N PHE A 317 3.18 5.72 19.99
CA PHE A 317 3.65 6.94 19.34
C PHE A 317 4.32 7.87 20.36
N GLN A 318 3.64 8.19 21.46
CA GLN A 318 4.19 9.06 22.50
C GLN A 318 5.48 8.50 23.09
N LYS A 319 5.53 7.19 23.35
CA LYS A 319 6.74 6.51 23.85
C LYS A 319 7.91 6.64 22.88
N ARG A 320 7.68 6.55 21.57
CA ARG A 320 8.70 6.53 20.53
C ARG A 320 9.07 7.92 20.03
N ARG A 321 8.12 8.83 19.97
CA ARG A 321 8.32 10.20 19.42
C ARG A 321 8.51 11.27 20.50
N GLY A 322 8.10 11.01 21.73
CA GLY A 322 8.30 11.92 22.87
C GLY A 322 7.23 13.01 22.99
N TYR A 323 6.14 12.95 22.24
CA TYR A 323 5.04 13.90 22.33
C TYR A 323 3.68 13.22 22.03
N ASP A 324 2.59 13.91 22.43
CA ASP A 324 1.23 13.40 22.25
C ASP A 324 0.72 13.63 20.84
N LEU A 325 0.26 12.55 20.18
CA LEU A 325 -0.34 12.60 18.84
C LEU A 325 -1.78 13.10 18.87
N MET A 326 -2.49 12.94 19.99
CA MET A 326 -3.95 13.15 20.05
C MET A 326 -4.41 14.53 19.58
N PRO A 327 -3.75 15.65 19.91
CA PRO A 327 -4.12 16.97 19.40
C PRO A 327 -3.97 17.14 17.89
N TYR A 328 -3.12 16.31 17.27
CA TYR A 328 -2.78 16.36 15.84
C TYR A 328 -3.52 15.33 14.99
N LEU A 329 -4.46 14.59 15.57
CA LEU A 329 -5.22 13.57 14.82
C LEU A 329 -5.91 14.09 13.55
N PRO A 330 -6.35 15.35 13.44
CA PRO A 330 -6.90 15.86 12.18
C PRO A 330 -5.97 15.72 10.97
N LEU A 331 -4.64 15.63 11.17
CA LEU A 331 -3.67 15.35 10.12
C LEU A 331 -3.92 14.01 9.43
N LEU A 332 -4.42 13.01 10.18
CA LEU A 332 -4.74 11.69 9.63
C LEU A 332 -5.98 11.70 8.72
N ALA A 333 -6.70 12.81 8.68
CA ALA A 333 -7.76 13.12 7.72
C ALA A 333 -7.31 14.14 6.66
N GLY A 334 -6.01 14.41 6.56
CA GLY A 334 -5.42 15.33 5.60
C GLY A 334 -5.61 16.82 5.94
N ILE A 335 -6.13 17.14 7.11
CA ILE A 335 -6.37 18.52 7.54
C ILE A 335 -5.05 19.12 8.02
N PRO A 336 -4.54 20.18 7.36
CA PRO A 336 -3.26 20.78 7.72
C PRO A 336 -3.35 21.50 9.08
N MET A 337 -2.32 21.31 9.92
CA MET A 337 -2.23 21.89 11.25
C MET A 337 -0.91 22.62 11.47
N GLU A 338 -0.94 23.74 12.17
CA GLU A 338 0.18 24.62 12.52
C GLU A 338 0.90 25.20 11.29
N SER A 339 1.52 24.38 10.50
CA SER A 339 2.16 24.69 9.22
C SER A 339 2.25 23.43 8.36
N VAL A 340 2.52 23.58 7.07
CA VAL A 340 2.80 22.44 6.17
C VAL A 340 4.00 21.64 6.67
N GLU A 341 5.10 22.32 7.01
CA GLU A 341 6.30 21.67 7.52
C GLU A 341 6.03 20.82 8.78
N GLN A 342 5.31 21.39 9.75
CA GLN A 342 4.97 20.67 10.97
C GLN A 342 4.00 19.51 10.70
N SER A 343 3.03 19.71 9.82
CA SER A 343 2.10 18.66 9.40
C SER A 343 2.80 17.48 8.75
N GLU A 344 3.70 17.75 7.80
CA GLU A 344 4.49 16.70 7.11
C GLU A 344 5.41 15.96 8.08
N LYS A 345 6.02 16.68 9.03
CA LYS A 345 6.88 16.09 10.07
C LYS A 345 6.10 15.13 10.96
N ILE A 346 4.94 15.52 11.46
CA ILE A 346 4.10 14.66 12.32
C ILE A 346 3.62 13.42 11.55
N LEU A 347 3.19 13.59 10.30
CA LEU A 347 2.79 12.44 9.47
C LEU A 347 3.96 11.50 9.15
N ARG A 348 5.18 12.02 9.02
CA ARG A 348 6.37 11.19 8.94
C ARG A 348 6.58 10.40 10.23
N ASP A 349 6.44 11.04 11.38
CA ASP A 349 6.56 10.39 12.69
C ASP A 349 5.49 9.29 12.87
N VAL A 350 4.27 9.48 12.34
CA VAL A 350 3.23 8.44 12.30
C VAL A 350 3.70 7.23 11.48
N ARG A 351 4.17 7.44 10.25
CA ARG A 351 4.65 6.34 9.39
C ARG A 351 5.87 5.63 9.98
N THR A 352 6.79 6.37 10.57
CA THR A 352 7.95 5.79 11.26
C THR A 352 7.52 4.93 12.44
N THR A 353 6.53 5.38 13.22
CA THR A 353 5.96 4.58 14.31
C THR A 353 5.30 3.30 13.81
N ILE A 354 4.56 3.37 12.71
CA ILE A 354 3.96 2.19 12.06
C ILE A 354 5.05 1.20 11.66
N SER A 355 6.09 1.66 10.98
CA SER A 355 7.22 0.83 10.53
C SER A 355 7.94 0.16 11.70
N GLU A 356 8.21 0.90 12.76
CA GLU A 356 8.84 0.36 13.98
C GLU A 356 7.95 -0.69 14.65
N LEU A 357 6.63 -0.48 14.72
CA LEU A 357 5.69 -1.47 15.29
C LEU A 357 5.62 -2.76 14.47
N VAL A 358 5.68 -2.66 13.15
CA VAL A 358 5.77 -3.85 12.27
C VAL A 358 6.99 -4.70 12.66
N VAL A 359 8.13 -4.08 12.88
CA VAL A 359 9.38 -4.77 13.21
C VAL A 359 9.40 -5.27 14.65
N ASP A 360 9.08 -4.38 15.61
CA ASP A 360 9.24 -4.67 17.03
C ASP A 360 8.11 -5.51 17.62
N VAL A 361 6.97 -5.58 16.94
CA VAL A 361 5.84 -6.39 17.37
C VAL A 361 5.65 -7.59 16.46
N PHE A 362 5.28 -7.38 15.20
CA PHE A 362 4.94 -8.51 14.32
C PHE A 362 6.13 -9.45 14.09
N TYR A 363 7.23 -8.94 13.57
CA TYR A 363 8.41 -9.77 13.29
C TYR A 363 9.11 -10.24 14.56
N GLN A 364 9.18 -9.42 15.60
CA GLN A 364 9.80 -9.82 16.86
C GLN A 364 9.07 -10.97 17.54
N VAL A 365 7.74 -10.88 17.65
CA VAL A 365 6.93 -11.97 18.27
C VAL A 365 7.08 -13.26 17.49
N LEU A 366 7.06 -13.20 16.16
CA LEU A 366 7.25 -14.40 15.32
C LEU A 366 8.66 -14.98 15.45
N ALA A 367 9.68 -14.14 15.56
CA ALA A 367 11.05 -14.59 15.81
C ALA A 367 11.18 -15.30 17.18
N ASP A 368 10.57 -14.72 18.21
CA ASP A 368 10.56 -15.33 19.55
C ASP A 368 9.81 -16.67 19.57
N CYS A 369 8.66 -16.74 18.89
CA CYS A 369 7.91 -17.98 18.72
C CYS A 369 8.71 -19.05 17.96
N ALA A 370 9.36 -18.68 16.85
CA ALA A 370 10.20 -19.62 16.11
C ALA A 370 11.31 -20.20 16.99
N LYS A 371 11.98 -19.36 17.76
CA LYS A 371 13.04 -19.74 18.68
C LYS A 371 12.54 -20.69 19.77
N GLU A 372 11.37 -20.46 20.33
CA GLU A 372 10.75 -21.35 21.35
C GLU A 372 10.54 -22.77 20.81
N TYR A 373 10.31 -22.92 19.51
CA TYR A 373 10.11 -24.22 18.85
C TYR A 373 11.37 -24.77 18.17
N ASP A 374 12.56 -24.21 18.44
CA ASP A 374 13.84 -24.58 17.82
C ASP A 374 13.83 -24.45 16.29
N CYS A 375 13.06 -23.48 15.78
CA CYS A 375 12.98 -23.16 14.37
C CYS A 375 13.78 -21.90 14.04
N GLN A 376 14.37 -21.86 12.85
CA GLN A 376 14.84 -20.63 12.25
C GLN A 376 13.69 -19.86 11.63
N PHE A 377 13.70 -18.55 11.78
CA PHE A 377 12.70 -17.67 11.21
C PHE A 377 13.13 -17.21 9.81
N SER A 378 12.37 -17.58 8.82
CA SER A 378 12.48 -17.16 7.42
C SER A 378 11.38 -16.17 7.09
N ALA A 379 11.70 -15.08 6.42
CA ALA A 379 10.70 -14.15 5.93
C ALA A 379 11.12 -13.49 4.63
N GLU A 380 10.14 -13.27 3.76
CA GLU A 380 10.28 -12.43 2.59
C GLU A 380 10.28 -10.95 2.93
N CYS A 381 10.53 -10.13 1.90
CA CYS A 381 10.36 -8.71 2.00
C CYS A 381 8.89 -8.37 2.27
N VAL A 382 8.68 -7.25 2.92
CA VAL A 382 7.34 -6.66 2.98
C VAL A 382 6.99 -6.15 1.59
N ALA A 383 6.07 -6.80 0.92
CA ALA A 383 5.54 -6.36 -0.36
C ALA A 383 5.00 -4.92 -0.23
N PRO A 384 4.95 -4.12 -1.31
CA PRO A 384 4.55 -2.72 -1.25
C PRO A 384 3.05 -2.55 -0.96
N THR A 385 2.58 -3.13 0.12
CA THR A 385 1.21 -3.04 0.64
C THR A 385 1.17 -2.55 2.08
N MET A 386 2.26 -2.73 2.85
CA MET A 386 2.40 -2.21 4.22
C MET A 386 3.37 -1.05 4.28
N VAL A 387 2.97 0.02 4.96
CA VAL A 387 3.84 1.18 5.21
C VAL A 387 4.96 0.79 6.15
N SER A 388 6.13 0.49 5.60
CA SER A 388 7.27 -0.02 6.33
C SER A 388 8.61 0.33 5.66
N ASP A 389 9.70 0.03 6.35
CA ASP A 389 11.06 0.04 5.81
C ASP A 389 11.41 -1.36 5.30
N GLY A 390 11.76 -1.49 4.03
CA GLY A 390 12.06 -2.77 3.39
C GLY A 390 13.29 -3.49 3.92
N LEU A 391 14.19 -2.81 4.64
CA LEU A 391 15.39 -3.40 5.23
C LEU A 391 15.23 -3.78 6.69
N LEU A 392 14.46 -2.98 7.44
CA LEU A 392 14.51 -3.01 8.92
C LEU A 392 14.00 -4.34 9.50
N HIS A 393 13.00 -4.96 8.91
CA HIS A 393 12.43 -6.22 9.41
C HIS A 393 13.42 -7.40 9.33
N TYR A 394 14.39 -7.36 8.41
CA TYR A 394 15.41 -8.41 8.29
C TYR A 394 16.34 -8.49 9.51
N GLN A 395 16.35 -7.46 10.38
CA GLN A 395 17.03 -7.52 11.68
C GLN A 395 16.50 -8.70 12.53
N LYS A 396 15.20 -8.96 12.47
CA LYS A 396 14.51 -9.99 13.27
C LYS A 396 14.47 -11.36 12.59
N VAL A 397 14.87 -11.45 11.34
CA VAL A 397 14.75 -12.65 10.51
C VAL A 397 16.09 -13.38 10.45
N ASP A 398 16.10 -14.69 10.69
CA ASP A 398 17.32 -15.50 10.56
C ASP A 398 17.72 -15.72 9.11
N LEU A 399 16.74 -15.88 8.24
CA LEU A 399 16.88 -16.24 6.84
C LEU A 399 16.13 -15.24 5.95
N PRO A 400 16.77 -14.10 5.63
CA PRO A 400 16.19 -13.13 4.70
C PRO A 400 15.88 -13.74 3.34
N MET A 401 14.74 -13.38 2.76
CA MET A 401 14.28 -13.86 1.48
C MET A 401 13.76 -12.71 0.63
N GLY A 402 14.09 -12.72 -0.65
CA GLY A 402 13.50 -11.87 -1.68
C GLY A 402 12.78 -12.74 -2.70
N GLU A 403 12.34 -12.16 -3.80
CA GLU A 403 11.74 -12.91 -4.90
C GLU A 403 12.20 -12.40 -6.26
N PHE A 404 12.27 -13.28 -7.25
CA PHE A 404 12.51 -12.91 -8.65
C PHE A 404 11.57 -13.66 -9.58
N TRP A 405 11.17 -12.96 -10.63
CA TRP A 405 10.13 -13.42 -11.54
C TRP A 405 10.69 -13.88 -12.88
N LEU A 406 10.02 -14.86 -13.46
CA LEU A 406 10.28 -15.40 -14.78
C LEU A 406 9.37 -14.71 -15.81
N ASN A 407 9.89 -14.50 -17.03
CA ASN A 407 9.13 -13.92 -18.14
C ASN A 407 8.44 -12.57 -17.82
N SER A 408 9.01 -11.83 -16.91
CA SER A 408 8.48 -10.54 -16.52
C SER A 408 9.52 -9.44 -16.77
N PRO A 409 9.54 -8.81 -17.94
CA PRO A 409 10.52 -7.79 -18.28
C PRO A 409 10.47 -6.57 -17.36
N THR A 410 9.44 -6.46 -16.56
CA THR A 410 9.17 -5.34 -15.67
C THR A 410 9.06 -5.74 -14.20
N HIS A 411 9.11 -7.02 -13.89
CA HIS A 411 8.86 -7.58 -12.56
C HIS A 411 9.86 -8.65 -12.15
N ASP A 412 11.08 -8.56 -12.62
CA ASP A 412 12.12 -9.42 -12.07
C ASP A 412 12.49 -9.01 -10.62
N LYS A 413 11.82 -7.99 -10.10
CA LYS A 413 11.88 -7.48 -8.72
C LYS A 413 13.29 -7.32 -8.14
N PRO A 414 14.18 -6.60 -8.83
CA PRO A 414 15.52 -6.37 -8.30
C PRO A 414 15.49 -5.68 -6.94
N ASN A 415 14.47 -4.87 -6.67
CA ASN A 415 14.33 -4.18 -5.40
C ASN A 415 14.11 -5.13 -4.23
N ASP A 416 13.29 -6.17 -4.40
CA ASP A 416 13.07 -7.20 -3.39
C ASP A 416 14.34 -7.98 -3.12
N MET A 417 15.05 -8.33 -4.17
CA MET A 417 16.35 -9.00 -4.06
C MET A 417 17.39 -8.12 -3.34
N LEU A 418 17.47 -6.84 -3.70
CA LEU A 418 18.40 -5.90 -3.07
C LEU A 418 18.07 -5.65 -1.59
N ASP A 419 16.80 -5.57 -1.22
CA ASP A 419 16.39 -5.45 0.18
C ASP A 419 16.82 -6.68 0.99
N ALA A 420 16.58 -7.90 0.48
CA ALA A 420 16.98 -9.14 1.15
C ALA A 420 18.51 -9.26 1.27
N ILE A 421 19.24 -8.99 0.19
CA ILE A 421 20.70 -9.07 0.15
C ILE A 421 21.33 -8.03 1.07
N SER A 422 20.91 -6.76 0.95
CA SER A 422 21.42 -5.66 1.77
C SER A 422 21.08 -5.85 3.24
N GLY A 423 19.84 -6.24 3.55
CA GLY A 423 19.43 -6.56 4.92
C GLY A 423 20.23 -7.70 5.52
N ALA A 424 20.46 -8.77 4.75
CA ALA A 424 21.30 -9.88 5.20
C ALA A 424 22.73 -9.42 5.52
N HIS A 425 23.36 -8.66 4.64
CA HIS A 425 24.73 -8.17 4.83
C HIS A 425 24.84 -7.22 6.04
N ILE A 426 23.91 -6.25 6.17
CA ILE A 426 23.89 -5.29 7.26
C ILE A 426 23.73 -5.99 8.62
N TYR A 427 22.88 -7.00 8.70
CA TYR A 427 22.61 -7.71 9.95
C TYR A 427 23.42 -9.00 10.13
N GLY A 428 24.44 -9.23 9.30
CA GLY A 428 25.38 -10.35 9.45
C GLY A 428 24.77 -11.72 9.18
N LYS A 429 23.77 -11.81 8.29
CA LYS A 429 23.14 -13.06 7.87
C LYS A 429 23.86 -13.60 6.63
N ASN A 430 24.26 -14.88 6.64
CA ASN A 430 25.01 -15.48 5.53
C ASN A 430 24.11 -16.18 4.50
N ILE A 431 22.96 -16.69 4.93
CA ILE A 431 22.02 -17.36 4.03
C ILE A 431 21.01 -16.34 3.53
N ILE A 432 20.97 -16.19 2.22
CA ILE A 432 20.09 -15.23 1.52
C ILE A 432 19.24 -16.02 0.55
N GLN A 433 17.96 -16.04 0.82
CA GLN A 433 17.00 -16.85 0.09
C GLN A 433 16.30 -16.05 -1.01
N ALA A 434 15.75 -16.76 -1.97
CA ALA A 434 14.81 -16.17 -2.93
C ALA A 434 13.71 -17.16 -3.29
N GLU A 435 12.47 -16.67 -3.25
CA GLU A 435 11.40 -17.26 -4.06
C GLU A 435 11.75 -17.03 -5.52
N GLY A 436 11.86 -18.11 -6.29
CA GLY A 436 12.39 -18.02 -7.64
C GLY A 436 11.47 -18.58 -8.70
N PHE A 437 11.52 -17.94 -9.85
CA PHE A 437 10.78 -18.30 -11.05
C PHE A 437 9.28 -18.10 -10.94
N THR A 438 8.83 -17.22 -10.08
CA THR A 438 7.44 -16.78 -10.04
C THR A 438 7.04 -16.23 -11.41
N GLU A 439 5.90 -16.66 -11.90
CA GLU A 439 5.37 -16.27 -13.20
C GLU A 439 3.85 -16.15 -13.13
N VAL A 440 3.30 -15.25 -13.92
CA VAL A 440 1.85 -15.12 -14.09
C VAL A 440 1.48 -15.51 -15.52
N ARG A 441 0.51 -16.40 -15.67
CA ARG A 441 0.03 -16.92 -16.96
C ARG A 441 1.09 -17.72 -17.71
N GLY A 442 1.77 -18.62 -17.01
CA GLY A 442 2.70 -19.57 -17.61
C GLY A 442 2.08 -20.35 -18.78
N THR A 443 2.90 -20.67 -19.77
CA THR A 443 2.48 -21.27 -21.04
C THR A 443 2.98 -22.69 -21.23
N TRP A 444 3.63 -23.28 -20.21
CA TRP A 444 4.22 -24.63 -20.24
C TRP A 444 5.43 -24.77 -21.17
N ASP A 445 6.10 -23.68 -21.48
CA ASP A 445 7.26 -23.62 -22.38
C ASP A 445 8.59 -23.35 -21.67
N GLU A 446 8.58 -23.30 -20.33
CA GLU A 446 9.77 -23.10 -19.50
C GLU A 446 10.71 -24.32 -19.61
N TYR A 447 12.01 -24.07 -19.65
CA TYR A 447 13.04 -25.09 -19.75
C TYR A 447 14.35 -24.66 -19.06
N PRO A 448 15.26 -25.63 -18.73
CA PRO A 448 16.42 -25.37 -17.89
C PRO A 448 17.37 -24.27 -18.37
N ALA A 449 17.63 -24.13 -19.66
CA ALA A 449 18.54 -23.09 -20.15
C ALA A 449 18.00 -21.65 -19.90
N MET A 450 16.70 -21.46 -20.05
CA MET A 450 16.02 -20.22 -19.76
C MET A 450 16.07 -19.90 -18.25
N LEU A 451 15.79 -20.89 -17.40
CA LEU A 451 15.84 -20.74 -15.95
C LEU A 451 17.26 -20.46 -15.46
N LYS A 452 18.26 -21.08 -16.05
CA LYS A 452 19.66 -20.95 -15.67
C LYS A 452 20.17 -19.53 -15.79
N ALA A 453 19.90 -18.84 -16.89
CA ALA A 453 20.38 -17.48 -17.14
C ALA A 453 19.83 -16.51 -16.06
N LEU A 454 18.55 -16.64 -15.71
CA LEU A 454 17.92 -15.84 -14.68
C LEU A 454 18.47 -16.17 -13.28
N LEU A 455 18.65 -17.45 -12.98
CA LEU A 455 19.20 -17.90 -11.70
C LEU A 455 20.65 -17.42 -11.51
N ASP A 456 21.50 -17.54 -12.53
CA ASP A 456 22.89 -17.10 -12.48
C ASP A 456 22.99 -15.59 -12.21
N ARG A 457 22.11 -14.80 -12.83
CA ARG A 457 22.03 -13.37 -12.57
C ARG A 457 21.73 -13.10 -11.09
N ASN A 458 20.75 -13.80 -10.51
CA ASN A 458 20.37 -13.60 -9.11
C ASN A 458 21.45 -14.14 -8.15
N TYR A 459 22.16 -15.22 -8.49
CA TYR A 459 23.35 -15.64 -7.75
C TYR A 459 24.44 -14.56 -7.77
N ALA A 460 24.67 -13.93 -8.93
CA ALA A 460 25.63 -12.84 -9.04
C ALA A 460 25.22 -11.58 -8.25
N LEU A 461 23.93 -11.34 -8.04
CA LEU A 461 23.43 -10.29 -7.16
C LEU A 461 23.70 -10.58 -5.69
N GLY A 462 23.71 -11.86 -5.27
CA GLY A 462 24.06 -12.22 -3.90
C GLY A 462 23.16 -13.25 -3.22
N ILE A 463 22.12 -13.78 -3.88
CA ILE A 463 21.36 -14.88 -3.29
C ILE A 463 22.18 -16.17 -3.27
N ASN A 464 21.90 -17.05 -2.32
CA ASN A 464 22.59 -18.32 -2.21
C ASN A 464 21.70 -19.49 -1.80
N ARG A 465 20.36 -19.29 -1.76
CA ARG A 465 19.39 -20.37 -1.55
C ARG A 465 18.11 -20.09 -2.34
N LEU A 466 17.81 -21.01 -3.26
CA LEU A 466 16.65 -20.96 -4.14
C LEU A 466 15.47 -21.73 -3.55
N PHE A 467 14.29 -21.12 -3.60
CA PHE A 467 13.00 -21.79 -3.44
C PHE A 467 12.24 -21.71 -4.75
N TYR A 468 11.80 -22.84 -5.26
CA TYR A 468 11.01 -22.86 -6.48
C TYR A 468 9.58 -22.44 -6.22
N HIS A 469 9.10 -21.45 -6.92
CA HIS A 469 7.69 -21.09 -6.94
C HIS A 469 7.09 -21.50 -8.29
N VAL A 470 6.31 -22.59 -8.38
CA VAL A 470 5.72 -23.26 -7.23
C VAL A 470 5.65 -24.78 -7.45
N TYR A 471 5.68 -25.55 -6.37
CA TYR A 471 5.36 -26.96 -6.40
C TYR A 471 3.88 -27.16 -5.99
N VAL A 472 3.06 -27.51 -6.98
CA VAL A 472 1.63 -27.73 -6.78
C VAL A 472 1.36 -29.20 -6.54
N HIS A 473 0.47 -29.52 -5.59
CA HIS A 473 -0.02 -30.87 -5.41
C HIS A 473 -0.67 -31.39 -6.69
N ASN A 474 -0.06 -32.40 -7.29
CA ASN A 474 -0.49 -33.00 -8.55
C ASN A 474 -0.66 -34.52 -8.38
N PRO A 475 -1.83 -35.00 -7.92
CA PRO A 475 -2.05 -36.41 -7.62
C PRO A 475 -2.20 -37.30 -8.88
N TRP A 476 -2.52 -36.70 -10.04
CA TRP A 476 -2.77 -37.43 -11.28
C TRP A 476 -1.67 -37.17 -12.31
N LEU A 477 -0.72 -38.07 -12.39
CA LEU A 477 0.41 -37.94 -13.33
C LEU A 477 0.06 -38.35 -14.76
N ASP A 478 -1.03 -39.04 -14.96
CA ASP A 478 -1.58 -39.49 -16.23
C ASP A 478 -2.44 -38.47 -16.96
N ARG A 479 -2.66 -37.30 -16.33
CA ARG A 479 -3.46 -36.20 -16.88
C ARG A 479 -2.57 -35.05 -17.30
N GLN A 480 -2.65 -34.69 -18.58
CA GLN A 480 -1.89 -33.59 -19.16
C GLN A 480 -2.77 -32.32 -19.28
N PRO A 481 -2.20 -31.14 -19.14
CA PRO A 481 -0.78 -30.79 -18.89
C PRO A 481 -0.39 -30.88 -17.41
N GLY A 482 -1.30 -31.11 -16.50
CA GLY A 482 -1.09 -31.15 -15.05
C GLY A 482 -1.85 -30.04 -14.31
N MET A 483 -1.56 -29.89 -13.04
CA MET A 483 -2.19 -28.89 -12.18
C MET A 483 -1.28 -27.68 -11.97
N THR A 484 -1.87 -26.52 -11.81
CA THR A 484 -1.19 -25.25 -11.55
C THR A 484 -1.80 -24.56 -10.35
N LEU A 485 -1.13 -23.56 -9.79
CA LEU A 485 -1.70 -22.62 -8.84
C LEU A 485 -2.38 -21.47 -9.61
N ASP A 486 -3.51 -21.77 -10.26
CA ASP A 486 -4.28 -20.82 -11.07
C ASP A 486 -3.45 -20.05 -12.12
N GLY A 487 -2.44 -20.74 -12.71
CA GLY A 487 -1.53 -20.15 -13.68
C GLY A 487 -0.42 -19.29 -13.08
N ILE A 488 -0.20 -19.35 -11.77
CA ILE A 488 0.88 -18.64 -11.08
C ILE A 488 2.04 -19.60 -10.81
N GLY A 489 3.26 -19.11 -11.01
CA GLY A 489 4.50 -19.81 -10.72
C GLY A 489 5.00 -20.71 -11.84
N LEU A 490 6.25 -21.16 -11.71
CA LEU A 490 6.88 -22.14 -12.59
C LEU A 490 6.16 -23.48 -12.47
N PHE A 491 5.84 -24.10 -13.60
CA PHE A 491 5.22 -25.43 -13.63
C PHE A 491 6.24 -26.54 -13.38
N PHE A 492 6.79 -26.59 -12.19
CA PHE A 492 7.81 -27.55 -11.78
C PHE A 492 7.19 -28.85 -11.26
N GLN A 493 6.81 -29.75 -12.15
CA GLN A 493 6.05 -30.95 -11.84
C GLN A 493 6.58 -32.18 -12.59
N ARG A 494 6.32 -33.36 -12.04
CA ARG A 494 6.80 -34.63 -12.63
C ARG A 494 6.27 -34.95 -14.03
N ASN A 495 5.15 -34.38 -14.40
CA ASN A 495 4.56 -34.55 -15.74
C ASN A 495 4.88 -33.40 -16.70
N GLN A 496 5.77 -32.49 -16.33
CA GLN A 496 6.29 -31.48 -17.25
C GLN A 496 7.24 -32.07 -18.28
N THR A 497 7.31 -31.43 -19.43
CA THR A 497 8.02 -31.92 -20.60
C THR A 497 9.53 -32.11 -20.40
N TRP A 498 10.16 -31.35 -19.51
CA TRP A 498 11.60 -31.42 -19.25
C TRP A 498 11.97 -32.12 -17.93
N TRP A 499 10.99 -32.58 -17.14
CA TRP A 499 11.23 -33.22 -15.85
C TRP A 499 12.22 -34.38 -15.93
N ASP A 500 11.97 -35.33 -16.82
CA ASP A 500 12.80 -36.54 -16.97
C ASP A 500 14.13 -36.25 -17.68
N LYS A 501 14.23 -35.14 -18.42
CA LYS A 501 15.37 -34.87 -19.31
C LYS A 501 16.32 -33.80 -18.80
N GLY A 502 15.91 -32.96 -17.89
CA GLY A 502 16.68 -31.78 -17.47
C GLY A 502 16.58 -31.41 -15.99
N ALA A 503 15.51 -31.78 -15.31
CA ALA A 503 15.26 -31.33 -13.92
C ALA A 503 16.36 -31.74 -12.95
N LYS A 504 16.85 -33.01 -13.05
CA LYS A 504 17.94 -33.50 -12.21
C LYS A 504 19.21 -32.68 -12.41
N ALA A 505 19.63 -32.55 -13.68
CA ALA A 505 20.85 -31.81 -14.02
C ALA A 505 20.78 -30.34 -13.60
N PHE A 506 19.62 -29.68 -13.78
CA PHE A 506 19.40 -28.32 -13.35
C PHE A 506 19.44 -28.18 -11.82
N SER A 507 18.76 -29.07 -11.10
CA SER A 507 18.75 -29.08 -9.64
C SER A 507 20.15 -29.35 -9.06
N GLU A 508 20.92 -30.28 -9.64
CA GLU A 508 22.31 -30.54 -9.24
C GLU A 508 23.20 -29.31 -9.48
N TYR A 509 23.04 -28.65 -10.64
CA TYR A 509 23.73 -27.39 -10.91
C TYR A 509 23.42 -26.33 -9.84
N ALA A 510 22.14 -26.06 -9.58
CA ALA A 510 21.72 -25.12 -8.58
C ALA A 510 22.28 -25.44 -7.18
N THR A 511 22.23 -26.72 -6.78
CA THR A 511 22.74 -27.20 -5.49
C THR A 511 24.27 -26.97 -5.38
N ARG A 512 25.03 -27.27 -6.41
CA ARG A 512 26.50 -27.07 -6.42
C ARG A 512 26.86 -25.58 -6.32
N CYS A 513 26.16 -24.71 -7.07
CA CYS A 513 26.35 -23.27 -6.99
C CYS A 513 26.04 -22.77 -5.56
N GLN A 514 24.92 -23.15 -4.99
CA GLN A 514 24.51 -22.73 -3.64
C GLN A 514 25.51 -23.23 -2.57
N SER A 515 26.00 -24.44 -2.70
CA SER A 515 27.03 -24.97 -1.78
C SER A 515 28.29 -24.10 -1.75
N LEU A 516 28.75 -23.64 -2.92
CA LEU A 516 29.91 -22.75 -3.02
C LEU A 516 29.60 -21.33 -2.52
N LEU A 517 28.43 -20.80 -2.90
CA LEU A 517 28.02 -19.42 -2.53
C LEU A 517 27.72 -19.27 -1.03
N GLN A 518 27.36 -20.34 -0.34
CA GLN A 518 27.13 -20.34 1.11
C GLN A 518 28.42 -20.54 1.94
N TYR A 519 29.53 -20.88 1.31
CA TYR A 519 30.76 -21.25 1.99
C TYR A 519 31.48 -20.06 2.62
N GLY A 520 31.41 -18.89 2.04
CA GLY A 520 32.11 -17.70 2.50
C GLY A 520 31.19 -16.66 3.15
N HIS A 521 31.78 -15.49 3.38
CA HIS A 521 31.05 -14.29 3.78
C HIS A 521 31.22 -13.22 2.71
N PRO A 522 30.19 -12.40 2.47
CA PRO A 522 30.30 -11.29 1.53
C PRO A 522 31.31 -10.25 2.02
N VAL A 523 32.07 -9.69 1.09
CA VAL A 523 32.97 -8.56 1.34
C VAL A 523 32.40 -7.36 0.61
N THR A 524 32.09 -6.30 1.36
CA THR A 524 31.51 -5.07 0.82
C THR A 524 32.31 -3.87 1.30
N ASP A 525 32.86 -3.11 0.36
CA ASP A 525 33.70 -1.95 0.63
C ASP A 525 32.92 -0.61 0.67
N ILE A 526 31.71 -0.59 0.10
CA ILE A 526 30.90 0.63 -0.04
C ILE A 526 29.52 0.40 0.57
N ALA A 527 29.16 1.28 1.50
CA ALA A 527 27.79 1.38 2.00
C ALA A 527 27.08 2.56 1.33
N VAL A 528 25.86 2.32 0.86
CA VAL A 528 25.01 3.35 0.25
C VAL A 528 23.87 3.69 1.20
N PHE A 529 23.80 4.94 1.64
CA PHE A 529 22.68 5.43 2.43
C PHE A 529 21.51 5.77 1.50
N THR A 530 20.38 5.10 1.67
CA THR A 530 19.19 5.23 0.82
C THR A 530 18.09 6.09 1.45
N GLY A 531 18.37 6.76 2.56
CA GLY A 531 17.42 7.59 3.31
C GLY A 531 16.67 6.83 4.40
N GLU A 532 15.85 7.55 5.16
CA GLU A 532 15.07 7.04 6.30
C GLU A 532 13.56 7.33 6.15
N GLU A 533 13.12 7.78 4.97
CA GLU A 533 11.70 8.01 4.73
C GLU A 533 10.93 6.69 4.68
N VAL A 534 9.70 6.70 5.19
CA VAL A 534 8.80 5.56 5.18
C VAL A 534 7.52 5.94 4.40
N PRO A 535 7.04 5.09 3.50
CA PRO A 535 7.53 3.75 3.12
C PRO A 535 8.81 3.82 2.27
N ARG A 536 9.67 2.82 2.41
CA ARG A 536 10.93 2.75 1.68
C ARG A 536 11.21 1.33 1.17
N ARG A 537 11.77 1.27 -0.02
CA ARG A 537 12.35 0.08 -0.63
C ARG A 537 13.63 0.46 -1.36
N SER A 538 14.54 -0.48 -1.52
CA SER A 538 15.72 -0.30 -2.36
C SER A 538 15.32 -0.02 -3.81
N VAL A 539 16.07 0.81 -4.50
CA VAL A 539 15.81 1.24 -5.89
C VAL A 539 17.05 1.05 -6.74
#